data_32197f8875c896f709fde5983af97dad
#
_entry.id   32197f8875c896f709fde5983af97dad
#
_cell.length_a   1.000
_cell.length_b   1.000
_cell.length_c   1.000
_cell.angle_alpha   90.00
_cell.angle_beta   90.00
_cell.angle_gamma   90.00
#
_symmetry.space_group_name_H-M   'P 1'
#
loop_
_entity.id
_entity.type
_entity.pdbx_description
1 polymer ?
#
loop_
_entity_poly.entity_id
_entity_poly.type
_entity_poly.pdbx_seq_one_letter_code
_entity_poly.pdbx_strand_id
1 'polypeptide(L)'
;LNAMWRRAWYSNDTSFSGSRERQVEHEAFITLLAAASEAGVPDVVAAGMTVQRDAIMALRGAGRPLTNLVSLDATQVVPQLWELIHQLHNARIVHGDLSLDSFGSVDGTVVLAELAPATMSISDDERTTDLAQLSCITAALVGVDAAVGIVTEQLGPAGIEAVLPYLQVPALSRESRRSIKTADIDLGQFRTALAGAAEVEPPESAKLRRVSPKSIATVGLIAFV
;
A
#
# COMPACT_ATOMS: atom_id res chain seq x y z
N LEU A 1 -8.66 -8.48 -15.28
CA LEU A 1 -7.76 -9.63 -15.34
C LEU A 1 -6.49 -9.43 -14.51
N ASN A 2 -5.80 -8.28 -14.59
CA ASN A 2 -4.56 -8.04 -13.85
C ASN A 2 -4.74 -7.94 -12.32
N ALA A 3 -5.83 -7.35 -11.82
CA ALA A 3 -6.11 -7.26 -10.38
C ALA A 3 -6.43 -8.65 -9.78
N MET A 4 -7.14 -9.49 -10.53
CA MET A 4 -7.47 -10.85 -10.12
C MET A 4 -6.22 -11.75 -10.00
N TRP A 5 -5.26 -11.61 -10.93
CA TRP A 5 -4.00 -12.34 -10.88
C TRP A 5 -3.10 -11.89 -9.74
N ARG A 6 -3.03 -10.58 -9.45
CA ARG A 6 -2.25 -10.04 -8.32
C ARG A 6 -2.79 -10.55 -6.98
N ARG A 7 -4.10 -10.54 -6.80
CA ARG A 7 -4.77 -11.06 -5.59
C ARG A 7 -4.55 -12.57 -5.41
N ALA A 8 -4.61 -13.36 -6.48
CA ALA A 8 -4.31 -14.79 -6.42
C ALA A 8 -2.84 -15.13 -6.12
N TRP A 9 -1.91 -14.19 -6.37
CA TRP A 9 -0.48 -14.41 -6.16
C TRP A 9 0.04 -13.94 -4.80
N TYR A 10 -0.66 -13.00 -4.12
CA TYR A 10 -0.18 -12.35 -2.90
C TYR A 10 -1.15 -12.41 -1.73
N SER A 11 -2.34 -12.96 -1.90
CA SER A 11 -3.33 -13.03 -0.84
C SER A 11 -3.18 -14.30 -0.02
N ASN A 12 -2.92 -14.11 1.25
CA ASN A 12 -3.38 -15.01 2.28
C ASN A 12 -4.85 -14.64 2.50
N ASP A 13 -5.75 -15.43 1.92
CA ASP A 13 -7.14 -15.55 2.35
C ASP A 13 -8.24 -14.72 1.70
N THR A 14 -9.17 -15.45 1.15
CA THR A 14 -10.62 -15.51 1.38
C THR A 14 -11.53 -14.36 0.98
N SER A 15 -11.19 -13.40 0.18
CA SER A 15 -12.27 -12.63 -0.44
C SER A 15 -12.18 -12.64 -1.97
N PHE A 16 -12.57 -13.77 -2.55
CA PHE A 16 -12.98 -13.84 -3.95
C PHE A 16 -14.32 -13.07 -4.07
N SER A 17 -14.23 -11.75 -4.02
CA SER A 17 -15.37 -10.90 -4.35
C SER A 17 -15.49 -10.88 -5.87
N GLY A 18 -16.18 -11.87 -6.40
CA GLY A 18 -16.31 -12.10 -7.83
C GLY A 18 -17.20 -11.08 -8.56
N SER A 19 -17.86 -10.15 -7.86
CA SER A 19 -18.69 -9.13 -8.48
C SER A 19 -18.11 -7.73 -8.28
N ARG A 20 -18.26 -6.87 -9.29
CA ARG A 20 -17.89 -5.45 -9.21
C ARG A 20 -18.63 -4.72 -8.11
N GLU A 21 -19.88 -5.10 -7.86
CA GLU A 21 -20.72 -4.60 -6.78
C GLU A 21 -20.06 -4.79 -5.42
N ARG A 22 -19.64 -6.01 -5.08
CA ARG A 22 -18.95 -6.29 -3.82
C ARG A 22 -17.60 -5.57 -3.70
N GLN A 23 -16.91 -5.33 -4.80
CA GLN A 23 -15.67 -4.55 -4.78
C GLN A 23 -15.93 -3.11 -4.38
N VAL A 24 -16.96 -2.48 -4.97
CA VAL A 24 -17.36 -1.10 -4.65
C VAL A 24 -17.91 -1.01 -3.23
N GLU A 25 -18.74 -1.96 -2.81
CA GLU A 25 -19.27 -2.02 -1.43
C GLU A 25 -18.13 -2.19 -0.41
N HIS A 26 -17.15 -3.05 -0.70
CA HIS A 26 -16.00 -3.25 0.16
C HIS A 26 -15.15 -1.99 0.27
N GLU A 27 -14.81 -1.35 -0.86
CA GLU A 27 -14.04 -0.12 -0.87
C GLU A 27 -14.76 1.00 -0.12
N ALA A 28 -16.07 1.16 -0.35
CA ALA A 28 -16.89 2.14 0.35
C ALA A 28 -16.91 1.86 1.87
N PHE A 29 -17.07 0.59 2.28
CA PHE A 29 -17.04 0.20 3.68
C PHE A 29 -15.70 0.53 4.34
N ILE A 30 -14.58 0.18 3.72
CA ILE A 30 -13.23 0.47 4.25
C ILE A 30 -12.99 1.98 4.32
N THR A 31 -13.42 2.74 3.30
CA THR A 31 -13.31 4.21 3.29
C THR A 31 -14.10 4.84 4.44
N LEU A 32 -15.34 4.40 4.67
CA LEU A 32 -16.16 4.87 5.78
C LEU A 32 -15.57 4.52 7.15
N LEU A 33 -14.98 3.33 7.28
CA LEU A 33 -14.32 2.91 8.51
C LEU A 33 -13.06 3.74 8.79
N ALA A 34 -12.25 4.01 7.76
CA ALA A 34 -11.08 4.87 7.86
C ALA A 34 -11.48 6.30 8.24
N ALA A 35 -12.53 6.85 7.62
CA ALA A 35 -13.07 8.17 7.97
C ALA A 35 -13.57 8.24 9.42
N ALA A 36 -14.25 7.19 9.90
CA ALA A 36 -14.72 7.10 11.29
C ALA A 36 -13.56 7.03 12.31
N SER A 37 -12.36 6.67 11.86
CA SER A 37 -11.13 6.63 12.65
C SER A 37 -10.25 7.88 12.44
N GLU A 38 -10.83 8.94 11.89
CA GLU A 38 -10.16 10.24 11.62
C GLU A 38 -8.97 10.14 10.64
N ALA A 39 -8.84 9.05 9.89
CA ALA A 39 -7.86 8.97 8.82
C ALA A 39 -8.26 9.94 7.69
N GLY A 40 -7.27 10.62 7.11
CA GLY A 40 -7.45 11.57 6.02
C GLY A 40 -7.84 10.87 4.71
N VAL A 41 -9.11 10.52 4.57
CA VAL A 41 -9.70 9.86 3.40
C VAL A 41 -10.85 10.70 2.84
N PRO A 42 -11.24 10.53 1.57
CA PRO A 42 -12.39 11.24 1.00
C PRO A 42 -13.72 10.76 1.59
N ASP A 43 -14.73 11.63 1.53
CA ASP A 43 -16.11 11.27 1.89
C ASP A 43 -16.73 10.36 0.83
N VAL A 44 -17.36 9.28 1.25
CA VAL A 44 -18.19 8.45 0.37
C VAL A 44 -19.55 9.14 0.21
N VAL A 45 -19.82 9.65 -0.99
CA VAL A 45 -21.12 10.30 -1.31
C VAL A 45 -22.15 9.26 -1.74
N ALA A 46 -21.74 8.29 -2.55
CA ALA A 46 -22.58 7.19 -3.01
C ALA A 46 -21.72 5.98 -3.41
N ALA A 47 -22.25 4.79 -3.19
CA ALA A 47 -21.67 3.55 -3.68
C ALA A 47 -22.79 2.60 -4.07
N GLY A 48 -22.64 1.85 -5.16
CA GLY A 48 -23.64 0.89 -5.61
C GLY A 48 -23.61 0.60 -7.10
N MET A 49 -24.74 0.14 -7.62
CA MET A 49 -24.91 -0.23 -9.02
C MET A 49 -25.84 0.73 -9.75
N THR A 50 -25.48 1.07 -10.98
CA THR A 50 -26.39 1.78 -11.89
C THR A 50 -27.49 0.86 -12.44
N VAL A 51 -28.50 1.44 -13.08
CA VAL A 51 -29.52 0.69 -13.82
C VAL A 51 -28.90 -0.17 -14.92
N GLN A 52 -27.78 0.26 -15.50
CA GLN A 52 -27.03 -0.46 -16.52
C GLN A 52 -26.10 -1.54 -15.93
N ARG A 53 -26.14 -1.76 -14.62
CA ARG A 53 -25.28 -2.69 -13.88
C ARG A 53 -23.80 -2.33 -13.87
N ASP A 54 -23.46 -1.05 -13.97
CA ASP A 54 -22.11 -0.54 -13.71
C ASP A 54 -21.95 -0.27 -12.21
N ALA A 55 -20.86 -0.76 -11.64
CA ALA A 55 -20.50 -0.46 -10.26
C ALA A 55 -19.92 0.95 -10.20
N ILE A 56 -20.45 1.79 -9.33
CA ILE A 56 -19.99 3.17 -9.14
C ILE A 56 -19.72 3.46 -7.67
N MET A 57 -18.70 4.28 -7.44
CA MET A 57 -18.48 4.95 -6.16
C MET A 57 -18.19 6.42 -6.44
N ALA A 58 -18.90 7.29 -5.77
CA ALA A 58 -18.71 8.73 -5.83
C ALA A 58 -18.06 9.21 -4.53
N LEU A 59 -16.90 9.84 -4.67
CA LEU A 59 -16.12 10.38 -3.57
C LEU A 59 -16.08 11.90 -3.64
N ARG A 60 -16.06 12.54 -2.47
CA ARG A 60 -15.81 13.98 -2.32
C ARG A 60 -14.50 14.18 -1.56
N GLY A 61 -13.65 15.08 -2.08
CA GLY A 61 -12.38 15.38 -1.42
C GLY A 61 -11.26 14.36 -1.70
N ALA A 62 -11.34 13.59 -2.79
CA ALA A 62 -10.23 12.72 -3.21
C ALA A 62 -9.02 13.50 -3.75
N GLY A 63 -9.23 14.76 -4.11
CA GLY A 63 -8.17 15.64 -4.58
C GLY A 63 -7.61 15.28 -5.96
N ARG A 64 -6.48 15.88 -6.30
CA ARG A 64 -5.70 15.49 -7.49
C ARG A 64 -4.66 14.46 -7.10
N PRO A 65 -4.49 13.34 -7.86
CA PRO A 65 -3.44 12.36 -7.58
C PRO A 65 -2.07 13.04 -7.45
N LEU A 66 -1.29 12.63 -6.47
CA LEU A 66 0.05 13.22 -6.24
C LEU A 66 0.97 13.05 -7.45
N THR A 67 0.83 11.98 -8.20
CA THR A 67 1.56 11.71 -9.44
C THR A 67 1.28 12.72 -10.54
N ASN A 68 0.15 13.45 -10.48
CA ASN A 68 -0.26 14.46 -11.47
C ASN A 68 0.11 15.89 -11.05
N LEU A 69 0.81 16.09 -9.93
CA LEU A 69 1.25 17.41 -9.51
C LEU A 69 2.54 17.79 -10.24
N VAL A 70 2.55 18.99 -10.82
CA VAL A 70 3.69 19.52 -11.59
C VAL A 70 4.90 19.80 -10.70
N SER A 71 4.65 20.17 -9.45
CA SER A 71 5.67 20.32 -8.41
C SER A 71 5.15 19.74 -7.11
N LEU A 72 5.83 18.73 -6.60
CA LEU A 72 5.53 18.12 -5.30
C LEU A 72 6.58 18.62 -4.31
N ASP A 73 6.16 19.34 -3.28
CA ASP A 73 7.04 19.65 -2.16
C ASP A 73 7.16 18.42 -1.26
N ALA A 74 8.16 17.61 -1.52
CA ALA A 74 8.37 16.36 -0.79
C ALA A 74 8.58 16.60 0.72
N THR A 75 9.08 17.77 1.13
CA THR A 75 9.31 18.08 2.56
C THR A 75 7.99 18.25 3.32
N GLN A 76 6.94 18.69 2.65
CA GLN A 76 5.59 18.81 3.22
C GLN A 76 4.77 17.53 3.04
N VAL A 77 4.95 16.83 1.95
CA VAL A 77 4.15 15.64 1.60
C VAL A 77 4.57 14.41 2.39
N VAL A 78 5.86 14.14 2.50
CA VAL A 78 6.35 12.91 3.15
C VAL A 78 5.86 12.75 4.59
N PRO A 79 5.92 13.77 5.48
CA PRO A 79 5.36 13.64 6.83
C PRO A 79 3.87 13.29 6.83
N GLN A 80 3.08 13.87 5.91
CA GLN A 80 1.65 13.59 5.81
C GLN A 80 1.37 12.16 5.33
N LEU A 81 2.19 11.62 4.42
CA LEU A 81 2.06 10.21 3.99
C LEU A 81 2.25 9.25 5.17
N TRP A 82 3.28 9.48 5.99
CA TRP A 82 3.56 8.67 7.18
C TRP A 82 2.42 8.76 8.19
N GLU A 83 1.94 9.97 8.49
CA GLU A 83 0.82 10.19 9.41
C GLU A 83 -0.45 9.46 8.96
N LEU A 84 -0.82 9.56 7.67
CA LEU A 84 -1.99 8.88 7.12
C LEU A 84 -1.89 7.36 7.27
N ILE A 85 -0.74 6.77 7.00
CA ILE A 85 -0.58 5.32 7.12
C ILE A 85 -0.56 4.89 8.58
N HIS A 86 0.00 5.68 9.49
CA HIS A 86 -0.11 5.42 10.93
C HIS A 86 -1.56 5.46 11.41
N GLN A 87 -2.35 6.46 10.99
CA GLN A 87 -3.78 6.55 11.31
C GLN A 87 -4.54 5.34 10.78
N LEU A 88 -4.29 4.92 9.54
CA LEU A 88 -4.89 3.75 8.93
C LEU A 88 -4.57 2.46 9.73
N HIS A 89 -3.30 2.28 10.10
CA HIS A 89 -2.85 1.14 10.88
C HIS A 89 -3.42 1.13 12.31
N ASN A 90 -3.60 2.30 12.93
CA ASN A 90 -4.26 2.43 14.24
C ASN A 90 -5.74 2.02 14.16
N ALA A 91 -6.40 2.25 13.02
CA ALA A 91 -7.73 1.77 12.71
C ALA A 91 -7.79 0.27 12.35
N ARG A 92 -6.66 -0.45 12.42
CA ARG A 92 -6.51 -1.85 11.98
C ARG A 92 -6.85 -2.08 10.52
N ILE A 93 -6.59 -1.10 9.69
CA ILE A 93 -6.72 -1.18 8.25
C ILE A 93 -5.32 -1.21 7.65
N VAL A 94 -5.07 -2.13 6.73
CA VAL A 94 -3.86 -2.21 5.92
C VAL A 94 -4.22 -1.93 4.47
N HIS A 95 -3.35 -1.22 3.76
CA HIS A 95 -3.60 -0.89 2.37
C HIS A 95 -3.27 -2.04 1.41
N GLY A 96 -2.14 -2.69 1.63
CA GLY A 96 -1.70 -3.89 0.91
C GLY A 96 -1.08 -3.66 -0.47
N ASP A 97 -1.23 -2.47 -1.08
CA ASP A 97 -0.68 -2.15 -2.41
C ASP A 97 -0.40 -0.64 -2.54
N LEU A 98 0.33 -0.07 -1.58
CA LEU A 98 0.65 1.36 -1.55
C LEU A 98 1.50 1.79 -2.75
N SER A 99 1.10 2.90 -3.34
CA SER A 99 1.86 3.64 -4.35
C SER A 99 1.57 5.13 -4.23
N LEU A 100 2.33 5.97 -4.94
CA LEU A 100 2.05 7.41 -4.94
C LEU A 100 0.68 7.74 -5.56
N ASP A 101 0.16 6.88 -6.45
CA ASP A 101 -1.18 7.00 -7.03
C ASP A 101 -2.31 6.78 -6.00
N SER A 102 -2.01 6.10 -4.88
CA SER A 102 -2.99 5.89 -3.80
C SER A 102 -3.36 7.19 -3.08
N PHE A 103 -2.56 8.25 -3.26
CA PHE A 103 -2.72 9.51 -2.55
C PHE A 103 -3.14 10.64 -3.48
N GLY A 104 -3.98 11.52 -2.95
CA GLY A 104 -4.38 12.76 -3.58
C GLY A 104 -4.00 13.98 -2.74
N SER A 105 -4.12 15.18 -3.32
CA SER A 105 -3.97 16.45 -2.62
C SER A 105 -5.19 17.32 -2.78
N VAL A 106 -5.69 17.82 -1.66
CA VAL A 106 -6.77 18.81 -1.56
C VAL A 106 -6.21 20.04 -0.85
N ASP A 107 -6.05 21.13 -1.58
CA ASP A 107 -5.54 22.40 -1.04
C ASP A 107 -4.23 22.26 -0.24
N GLY A 108 -3.33 21.40 -0.70
CA GLY A 108 -2.03 21.13 -0.06
C GLY A 108 -2.07 20.07 1.05
N THR A 109 -3.25 19.59 1.43
CA THR A 109 -3.40 18.47 2.36
C THR A 109 -3.42 17.16 1.60
N VAL A 110 -2.63 16.18 2.05
CA VAL A 110 -2.60 14.84 1.48
C VAL A 110 -3.76 14.00 2.02
N VAL A 111 -4.44 13.28 1.13
CA VAL A 111 -5.51 12.34 1.47
C VAL A 111 -5.21 10.97 0.85
N LEU A 112 -5.60 9.89 1.50
CA LEU A 112 -5.52 8.54 0.94
C LEU A 112 -6.76 8.29 0.09
N ALA A 113 -6.62 8.49 -1.23
CA ALA A 113 -7.74 8.57 -2.18
C ALA A 113 -8.17 7.20 -2.73
N GLU A 114 -7.30 6.19 -2.72
CA GLU A 114 -7.60 4.84 -3.22
C GLU A 114 -7.52 3.84 -2.05
N LEU A 115 -8.62 3.18 -1.75
CA LEU A 115 -8.71 2.14 -0.71
C LEU A 115 -9.23 0.79 -1.27
N ALA A 116 -9.31 0.65 -2.59
CA ALA A 116 -9.76 -0.60 -3.22
C ALA A 116 -8.96 -1.86 -2.80
N PRO A 117 -7.62 -1.79 -2.61
CA PRO A 117 -6.85 -2.93 -2.13
C PRO A 117 -6.92 -3.13 -0.61
N ALA A 118 -7.37 -2.11 0.14
CA ALA A 118 -7.29 -2.09 1.58
C ALA A 118 -8.21 -3.12 2.25
N THR A 119 -7.78 -3.62 3.41
CA THR A 119 -8.55 -4.60 4.19
C THR A 119 -8.38 -4.34 5.67
N MET A 120 -9.34 -4.81 6.47
CA MET A 120 -9.14 -4.90 7.91
C MET A 120 -8.16 -6.03 8.21
N SER A 121 -7.10 -5.75 8.93
CA SER A 121 -6.11 -6.75 9.32
C SER A 121 -5.51 -6.46 10.69
N ILE A 122 -5.15 -7.54 11.37
CA ILE A 122 -4.34 -7.52 12.58
C ILE A 122 -2.96 -8.13 12.34
N SER A 123 -2.65 -8.44 11.08
CA SER A 123 -1.39 -9.08 10.70
C SER A 123 -0.25 -8.05 10.70
N ASP A 124 0.78 -8.32 11.48
CA ASP A 124 1.99 -7.50 11.49
C ASP A 124 2.74 -7.58 10.15
N ASP A 125 2.69 -8.71 9.47
CA ASP A 125 3.31 -8.88 8.14
C ASP A 125 2.71 -7.94 7.09
N GLU A 126 1.38 -7.78 7.10
CA GLU A 126 0.69 -6.89 6.16
C GLU A 126 0.97 -5.41 6.47
N ARG A 127 0.97 -5.03 7.75
CA ARG A 127 1.36 -3.68 8.18
C ARG A 127 2.82 -3.38 7.81
N THR A 128 3.71 -4.34 8.03
CA THR A 128 5.13 -4.20 7.69
C THR A 128 5.33 -4.08 6.18
N THR A 129 4.51 -4.76 5.38
CA THR A 129 4.52 -4.62 3.91
C THR A 129 4.14 -3.20 3.49
N ASP A 130 3.10 -2.60 4.08
CA ASP A 130 2.73 -1.20 3.81
C ASP A 130 3.86 -0.24 4.18
N LEU A 131 4.51 -0.45 5.34
CA LEU A 131 5.65 0.37 5.78
C LEU A 131 6.87 0.23 4.86
N ALA A 132 7.12 -0.96 4.33
CA ALA A 132 8.16 -1.17 3.33
C ALA A 132 7.85 -0.44 2.02
N GLN A 133 6.60 -0.48 1.57
CA GLN A 133 6.14 0.26 0.39
C GLN A 133 6.26 1.76 0.60
N LEU A 134 5.85 2.26 1.77
CA LEU A 134 5.95 3.68 2.13
C LEU A 134 7.41 4.15 2.21
N SER A 135 8.31 3.33 2.76
CA SER A 135 9.76 3.61 2.77
C SER A 135 10.30 3.78 1.35
N CYS A 136 9.86 2.94 0.42
CA CYS A 136 10.24 3.04 -0.99
C CYS A 136 9.65 4.29 -1.67
N ILE A 137 8.40 4.67 -1.36
CA ILE A 137 7.80 5.91 -1.84
C ILE A 137 8.59 7.11 -1.32
N THR A 138 8.95 7.10 -0.03
CA THR A 138 9.78 8.14 0.58
C THR A 138 11.12 8.28 -0.16
N ALA A 139 11.82 7.17 -0.41
CA ALA A 139 13.08 7.19 -1.14
C ALA A 139 12.93 7.72 -2.57
N ALA A 140 11.82 7.39 -3.25
CA ALA A 140 11.53 7.91 -4.58
C ALA A 140 11.26 9.43 -4.62
N LEU A 141 10.75 9.99 -3.52
CA LEU A 141 10.43 11.41 -3.40
C LEU A 141 11.62 12.29 -2.97
N VAL A 142 12.45 11.80 -2.03
CA VAL A 142 13.50 12.63 -1.42
C VAL A 142 14.92 12.12 -1.67
N GLY A 143 15.07 11.00 -2.37
CA GLY A 143 16.35 10.30 -2.55
C GLY A 143 16.70 9.42 -1.35
N VAL A 144 17.67 8.50 -1.58
CA VAL A 144 18.02 7.45 -0.60
C VAL A 144 18.56 8.04 0.70
N ASP A 145 19.49 9.00 0.63
CA ASP A 145 20.18 9.53 1.82
C ASP A 145 19.20 10.21 2.78
N ALA A 146 18.31 11.07 2.26
CA ALA A 146 17.30 11.74 3.08
C ALA A 146 16.24 10.72 3.58
N ALA A 147 15.87 9.75 2.76
CA ALA A 147 14.90 8.72 3.13
C ALA A 147 15.40 7.85 4.28
N VAL A 148 16.69 7.51 4.33
CA VAL A 148 17.27 6.74 5.44
C VAL A 148 17.02 7.45 6.77
N GLY A 149 17.30 8.76 6.85
CA GLY A 149 17.05 9.54 8.04
C GLY A 149 15.58 9.55 8.46
N ILE A 150 14.68 9.84 7.50
CA ILE A 150 13.23 9.89 7.75
C ILE A 150 12.69 8.54 8.21
N VAL A 151 13.01 7.46 7.49
CA VAL A 151 12.53 6.11 7.82
C VAL A 151 13.05 5.65 9.19
N THR A 152 14.30 5.99 9.51
CA THR A 152 14.89 5.67 10.82
C THR A 152 14.16 6.41 11.95
N GLU A 153 13.82 7.67 11.74
CA GLU A 153 13.04 8.45 12.71
C GLU A 153 11.62 7.90 12.90
N GLN A 154 10.96 7.52 11.81
CA GLN A 154 9.57 7.04 11.84
C GLN A 154 9.42 5.63 12.43
N LEU A 155 10.36 4.74 12.18
CA LEU A 155 10.23 3.33 12.54
C LEU A 155 11.07 2.93 13.76
N GLY A 156 12.17 3.61 14.01
CA GLY A 156 13.18 3.19 14.99
C GLY A 156 13.86 1.87 14.62
N PRO A 157 14.83 1.40 15.41
CA PRO A 157 15.61 0.20 15.08
C PRO A 157 14.76 -1.07 14.91
N ALA A 158 13.81 -1.31 15.82
CA ALA A 158 12.95 -2.50 15.77
C ALA A 158 12.01 -2.48 14.55
N GLY A 159 11.47 -1.32 14.18
CA GLY A 159 10.63 -1.18 12.99
C GLY A 159 11.43 -1.36 11.70
N ILE A 160 12.68 -0.88 11.66
CA ILE A 160 13.57 -1.11 10.53
C ILE A 160 13.89 -2.61 10.40
N GLU A 161 14.27 -3.28 11.48
CA GLU A 161 14.52 -4.73 11.48
C GLU A 161 13.33 -5.50 10.90
N ALA A 162 12.11 -5.12 11.29
CA ALA A 162 10.88 -5.74 10.78
C ALA A 162 10.67 -5.47 9.28
N VAL A 163 10.94 -4.24 8.79
CA VAL A 163 10.68 -3.81 7.40
C VAL A 163 11.74 -4.34 6.42
N LEU A 164 13.00 -4.48 6.82
CA LEU A 164 14.10 -4.91 5.97
C LEU A 164 13.84 -6.16 5.12
N PRO A 165 13.20 -7.24 5.64
CA PRO A 165 12.86 -8.42 4.84
C PRO A 165 11.90 -8.15 3.68
N TYR A 166 11.06 -7.10 3.81
CA TYR A 166 10.03 -6.73 2.84
C TYR A 166 10.50 -5.69 1.81
N LEU A 167 11.66 -5.06 2.01
CA LEU A 167 12.29 -4.16 1.04
C LEU A 167 12.87 -4.97 -0.13
N GLN A 168 11.97 -5.52 -0.94
CA GLN A 168 12.28 -6.35 -2.09
C GLN A 168 11.26 -6.16 -3.22
N VAL A 169 11.71 -6.25 -4.46
CA VAL A 169 10.88 -6.02 -5.65
C VAL A 169 9.53 -6.77 -5.65
N PRO A 170 9.43 -8.03 -5.21
CA PRO A 170 8.15 -8.73 -5.17
C PRO A 170 7.13 -8.15 -4.18
N ALA A 171 7.56 -7.44 -3.13
CA ALA A 171 6.67 -6.83 -2.14
C ALA A 171 6.10 -5.48 -2.59
N LEU A 172 6.63 -4.91 -3.67
CA LEU A 172 6.24 -3.60 -4.15
C LEU A 172 5.10 -3.67 -5.17
N SER A 173 4.24 -2.65 -5.17
CA SER A 173 3.25 -2.43 -6.22
C SER A 173 3.94 -2.26 -7.58
N ARG A 174 3.18 -2.39 -8.67
CA ARG A 174 3.71 -2.14 -10.02
C ARG A 174 4.17 -0.70 -10.16
N GLU A 175 3.41 0.23 -9.63
CA GLU A 175 3.64 1.66 -9.66
C GLU A 175 4.86 2.03 -8.81
N SER A 176 4.98 1.49 -7.60
CA SER A 176 6.16 1.68 -6.73
C SER A 176 7.45 1.16 -7.39
N ARG A 177 7.38 0.00 -8.07
CA ARG A 177 8.52 -0.50 -8.86
C ARG A 177 8.91 0.43 -9.99
N ARG A 178 7.93 1.05 -10.66
CA ARG A 178 8.19 2.04 -11.71
C ARG A 178 8.83 3.31 -11.12
N SER A 179 8.31 3.83 -10.01
CA SER A 179 8.86 5.01 -9.32
C SER A 179 10.29 4.80 -8.89
N ILE A 180 10.62 3.66 -8.25
CA ILE A 180 11.97 3.29 -7.86
C ILE A 180 12.90 3.22 -9.08
N LYS A 181 12.46 2.59 -10.16
CA LYS A 181 13.25 2.51 -11.39
C LYS A 181 13.48 3.88 -12.03
N THR A 182 12.47 4.76 -12.02
CA THR A 182 12.57 6.12 -12.58
C THR A 182 13.49 6.99 -11.73
N ALA A 183 13.49 6.82 -10.40
CA ALA A 183 14.36 7.52 -9.47
C ALA A 183 15.76 6.89 -9.37
N ASP A 184 16.04 5.84 -10.15
CA ASP A 184 17.32 5.09 -10.16
C ASP A 184 17.75 4.60 -8.77
N ILE A 185 16.79 4.09 -7.99
CA ILE A 185 17.02 3.61 -6.63
C ILE A 185 17.41 2.13 -6.65
N ASP A 186 18.58 1.83 -6.12
CA ASP A 186 19.00 0.46 -5.80
C ASP A 186 18.44 0.04 -4.44
N LEU A 187 17.45 -0.86 -4.46
CA LEU A 187 16.84 -1.39 -3.24
C LEU A 187 17.81 -2.13 -2.32
N GLY A 188 18.85 -2.75 -2.89
CA GLY A 188 19.88 -3.43 -2.11
C GLY A 188 20.73 -2.43 -1.32
N GLN A 189 21.12 -1.33 -1.97
CA GLN A 189 21.84 -0.23 -1.32
C GLN A 189 20.96 0.46 -0.28
N PHE A 190 19.71 0.76 -0.59
CA PHE A 190 18.77 1.36 0.35
C PHE A 190 18.55 0.49 1.59
N ARG A 191 18.36 -0.81 1.40
CA ARG A 191 18.24 -1.78 2.49
C ARG A 191 19.49 -1.83 3.36
N THR A 192 20.69 -1.82 2.76
CA THR A 192 21.97 -1.81 3.48
C THR A 192 22.16 -0.51 4.27
N ALA A 193 21.80 0.64 3.68
CA ALA A 193 21.88 1.92 4.34
C ALA A 193 20.94 2.03 5.55
N LEU A 194 19.70 1.54 5.43
CA LEU A 194 18.75 1.47 6.56
C LEU A 194 19.26 0.55 7.68
N ALA A 195 19.76 -0.63 7.33
CA ALA A 195 20.32 -1.56 8.31
C ALA A 195 21.50 -0.94 9.07
N GLY A 196 22.39 -0.25 8.35
CA GLY A 196 23.52 0.46 8.95
C GLY A 196 23.09 1.61 9.85
N ALA A 197 22.09 2.40 9.45
CA ALA A 197 21.57 3.50 10.25
C ALA A 197 20.86 3.04 11.54
N ALA A 198 20.26 1.87 11.52
CA ALA A 198 19.60 1.26 12.67
C ALA A 198 20.52 0.36 13.51
N GLU A 199 21.77 0.16 13.09
CA GLU A 199 22.75 -0.74 13.71
C GLU A 199 22.23 -2.19 13.83
N VAL A 200 21.46 -2.65 12.81
CA VAL A 200 20.91 -4.00 12.76
C VAL A 200 21.57 -4.81 11.63
N GLU A 201 21.68 -6.13 11.81
CA GLU A 201 22.11 -7.01 10.73
C GLU A 201 20.98 -7.14 9.70
N PRO A 202 21.25 -6.96 8.38
CA PRO A 202 20.20 -7.10 7.38
C PRO A 202 19.72 -8.56 7.34
N PRO A 203 18.47 -8.85 7.75
CA PRO A 203 17.93 -10.21 7.76
C PRO A 203 17.75 -10.74 6.34
N GLU A 204 17.58 -12.06 6.20
CA GLU A 204 17.17 -12.64 4.90
C GLU A 204 15.86 -12.03 4.41
N SER A 205 15.71 -11.92 3.07
CA SER A 205 14.47 -11.42 2.48
C SER A 205 13.28 -12.31 2.86
N ALA A 206 12.15 -11.70 3.20
CA ALA A 206 10.93 -12.42 3.56
C ALA A 206 10.54 -13.38 2.42
N LYS A 207 10.19 -14.61 2.79
CA LYS A 207 9.63 -15.59 1.85
C LYS A 207 8.17 -15.22 1.58
N LEU A 208 7.96 -14.28 0.65
CA LEU A 208 6.61 -13.95 0.20
C LEU A 208 5.95 -15.23 -0.32
N ARG A 209 4.81 -15.61 0.25
CA ARG A 209 4.05 -16.80 -0.17
C ARG A 209 3.60 -16.62 -1.62
N ARG A 210 4.34 -17.24 -2.54
CA ARG A 210 3.87 -17.44 -3.91
C ARG A 210 2.92 -18.63 -3.89
N VAL A 211 1.72 -18.47 -4.45
CA VAL A 211 0.86 -19.62 -4.75
C VAL A 211 1.65 -20.57 -5.65
N SER A 212 1.98 -21.74 -5.15
CA SER A 212 2.75 -22.70 -5.97
C SER A 212 1.85 -23.27 -7.08
N PRO A 213 2.40 -23.64 -8.26
CA PRO A 213 1.63 -24.32 -9.30
C PRO A 213 0.92 -25.58 -8.78
N LYS A 214 1.47 -26.23 -7.74
CA LYS A 214 0.86 -27.38 -7.05
C LYS A 214 -0.42 -27.00 -6.29
N SER A 215 -0.47 -25.83 -5.68
CA SER A 215 -1.68 -25.34 -4.98
C SER A 215 -2.80 -25.03 -5.98
N ILE A 216 -2.47 -24.52 -7.17
CA ILE A 216 -3.44 -24.27 -8.25
C ILE A 216 -4.01 -25.59 -8.78
N ALA A 217 -3.16 -26.62 -8.95
CA ALA A 217 -3.60 -27.93 -9.40
C ALA A 217 -4.53 -28.61 -8.38
N THR A 218 -4.26 -28.43 -7.07
CA THR A 218 -5.10 -29.01 -6.01
C THR A 218 -6.47 -28.33 -5.94
N VAL A 219 -6.54 -27.00 -6.07
CA VAL A 219 -7.82 -26.26 -6.11
C VAL A 219 -8.60 -26.58 -7.39
N GLY A 220 -7.93 -26.72 -8.54
CA GLY A 220 -8.56 -27.14 -9.78
C GLY A 220 -9.16 -28.56 -9.71
N LEU A 221 -8.51 -29.47 -8.99
CA LEU A 221 -9.01 -30.84 -8.84
C LEU A 221 -10.25 -30.93 -7.92
N ILE A 222 -10.33 -30.08 -6.90
CA ILE A 222 -11.48 -30.04 -5.97
C ILE A 222 -12.71 -29.39 -6.61
N ALA A 223 -12.53 -28.49 -7.58
CA ALA A 223 -13.62 -27.84 -8.29
C ALA A 223 -14.27 -28.72 -9.39
N PHE A 224 -13.71 -29.90 -9.67
CA PHE A 224 -14.20 -30.84 -10.69
C PHE A 224 -14.75 -32.17 -10.10
N VAL A 225 -14.90 -32.27 -8.80
CA VAL A 225 -15.58 -33.35 -8.09
C VAL A 225 -16.85 -32.80 -7.45
#